data_48ea1e08af7b311455731f67eb50dff3
#
_entry.id   48ea1e08af7b311455731f67eb50dff3
#
_cell.length_a   1.000
_cell.length_b   1.000
_cell.length_c   1.000
_cell.angle_alpha   90.00
_cell.angle_beta   90.00
_cell.angle_gamma   90.00
#
_symmetry.space_group_name_H-M   'P 1'
#
loop_
_entity.id
_entity.type
_entity.pdbx_description
1 polymer ?
#
loop_
_entity_poly.entity_id
_entity_poly.type
_entity_poly.pdbx_seq_one_letter_code
_entity_poly.pdbx_strand_id
1 'polypeptide(L)'
;MTSTAGFIEALRLEIKQELRAEILAELKPTIEELLYANVFDFAEACRYLKVSDSTLRRMVKNGEIPFIRNRTLIHFRQIALDKWLEAKEQ
;
A
#
# COMPACT_ATOMS: atom_id res chain seq x y z
N MET A 1 -30.56 4.92 38.94
CA MET A 1 -31.23 3.82 38.22
C MET A 1 -30.63 3.68 36.85
N THR A 2 -29.87 2.62 36.65
CA THR A 2 -29.32 2.32 35.33
C THR A 2 -30.48 1.92 34.42
N SER A 3 -30.80 2.76 33.47
CA SER A 3 -31.85 2.45 32.53
C SER A 3 -31.40 1.28 31.63
N THR A 4 -32.35 0.46 31.19
CA THR A 4 -32.14 -0.62 30.24
C THR A 4 -31.50 -0.07 28.96
N ALA A 5 -31.78 1.17 28.63
CA ALA A 5 -31.22 1.86 27.45
C ALA A 5 -29.69 2.03 27.57
N GLY A 6 -29.20 2.38 28.78
CA GLY A 6 -27.76 2.53 29.00
C GLY A 6 -27.00 1.20 28.88
N PHE A 7 -27.63 0.11 29.37
CA PHE A 7 -27.06 -1.23 29.24
C PHE A 7 -27.00 -1.69 27.77
N ILE A 8 -28.07 -1.45 27.02
CA ILE A 8 -28.14 -1.81 25.60
C ILE A 8 -27.14 -1.01 24.80
N GLU A 9 -26.94 0.26 25.09
CA GLU A 9 -25.95 1.09 24.42
C GLU A 9 -24.52 0.64 24.70
N ALA A 10 -24.23 0.25 25.95
CA ALA A 10 -22.94 -0.29 26.34
C ALA A 10 -22.65 -1.59 25.60
N LEU A 11 -23.63 -2.47 25.47
CA LEU A 11 -23.52 -3.70 24.67
C LEU A 11 -23.29 -3.43 23.20
N ARG A 12 -24.02 -2.48 22.65
CA ARG A 12 -23.84 -2.08 21.24
C ARG A 12 -22.43 -1.59 20.97
N LEU A 13 -21.90 -0.80 21.87
CA LEU A 13 -20.54 -0.25 21.74
C LEU A 13 -19.51 -1.37 21.78
N GLU A 14 -19.65 -2.32 22.70
CA GLU A 14 -18.77 -3.48 22.79
C GLU A 14 -18.80 -4.33 21.53
N ILE A 15 -19.99 -4.64 21.04
CA ILE A 15 -20.17 -5.42 19.81
C ILE A 15 -19.55 -4.71 18.63
N LYS A 16 -19.74 -3.41 18.51
CA LYS A 16 -19.12 -2.60 17.46
C LYS A 16 -17.60 -2.66 17.50
N GLN A 17 -17.02 -2.56 18.69
CA GLN A 17 -15.57 -2.61 18.87
C GLN A 17 -15.01 -3.98 18.53
N GLU A 18 -15.68 -5.05 18.96
CA GLU A 18 -15.28 -6.41 18.64
C GLU A 18 -15.34 -6.69 17.14
N LEU A 19 -16.45 -6.30 16.49
CA LEU A 19 -16.60 -6.44 15.04
C LEU A 19 -15.53 -5.67 14.28
N ARG A 20 -15.23 -4.47 14.71
CA ARG A 20 -14.19 -3.65 14.09
C ARG A 20 -12.82 -4.32 14.21
N ALA A 21 -12.50 -4.85 15.39
CA ALA A 21 -11.25 -5.55 15.62
C ALA A 21 -11.15 -6.82 14.77
N GLU A 22 -12.23 -7.60 14.65
CA GLU A 22 -12.28 -8.79 13.81
C GLU A 22 -12.11 -8.45 12.33
N ILE A 23 -12.81 -7.43 11.84
CA ILE A 23 -12.70 -6.99 10.45
C ILE A 23 -11.29 -6.52 10.15
N LEU A 24 -10.68 -5.74 11.03
CA LEU A 24 -9.30 -5.28 10.86
C LEU A 24 -8.30 -6.44 10.87
N ALA A 25 -8.51 -7.43 11.76
CA ALA A 25 -7.66 -8.61 11.83
C ALA A 25 -7.78 -9.47 10.56
N GLU A 26 -8.98 -9.59 10.00
CA GLU A 26 -9.21 -10.34 8.77
C GLU A 26 -8.67 -9.63 7.54
N LEU A 27 -8.79 -8.29 7.50
CA LEU A 27 -8.34 -7.49 6.37
C LEU A 27 -6.84 -7.22 6.38
N LYS A 28 -6.19 -7.33 7.53
CA LYS A 28 -4.76 -7.04 7.66
C LYS A 28 -3.90 -7.86 6.68
N PRO A 29 -4.05 -9.19 6.58
CA PRO A 29 -3.29 -9.96 5.59
C PRO A 29 -3.58 -9.53 4.15
N THR A 30 -4.84 -9.20 3.82
CA THR A 30 -5.23 -8.73 2.48
C THR A 30 -4.62 -7.37 2.19
N ILE A 31 -4.61 -6.47 3.16
CA ILE A 31 -3.99 -5.15 3.03
C ILE A 31 -2.48 -5.30 2.83
N GLU A 32 -1.82 -6.17 3.61
CA GLU A 32 -0.41 -6.45 3.47
C GLU A 32 -0.10 -7.06 2.10
N GLU A 33 -0.90 -7.99 1.61
CA GLU A 33 -0.79 -8.55 0.28
C GLU A 33 -0.88 -7.46 -0.80
N LEU A 34 -1.86 -6.57 -0.70
CA LEU A 34 -2.04 -5.48 -1.64
C LEU A 34 -0.88 -4.48 -1.61
N LEU A 35 -0.30 -4.25 -0.43
CA LEU A 35 0.82 -3.33 -0.28
C LEU A 35 2.14 -3.93 -0.77
N TYR A 36 2.32 -5.25 -0.65
CA TYR A 36 3.60 -5.91 -0.91
C TYR A 36 3.58 -6.88 -2.09
N ALA A 37 2.40 -7.33 -2.54
CA ALA A 37 2.29 -8.28 -3.64
C ALA A 37 2.70 -7.70 -4.98
N ASN A 38 2.60 -6.38 -5.16
CA ASN A 38 2.93 -5.70 -6.40
C ASN A 38 4.24 -4.93 -6.25
N VAL A 39 5.30 -5.68 -6.03
CA VAL A 39 6.66 -5.15 -6.05
C VAL A 39 7.31 -5.61 -7.35
N PHE A 40 7.80 -4.66 -8.13
CA PHE A 40 8.43 -4.92 -9.41
C PHE A 40 9.94 -4.96 -9.26
N ASP A 41 10.58 -5.88 -9.98
CA ASP A 41 12.01 -5.81 -10.19
C ASP A 41 12.29 -4.73 -11.27
N PHE A 42 13.55 -4.52 -11.61
CA PHE A 42 13.94 -3.49 -12.56
C PHE A 42 13.30 -3.70 -13.93
N ALA A 43 13.36 -4.94 -14.45
CA ALA A 43 12.82 -5.27 -15.76
C ALA A 43 11.29 -5.14 -15.82
N GLU A 44 10.61 -5.57 -14.74
CA GLU A 44 9.16 -5.45 -14.65
C GLU A 44 8.73 -3.98 -14.58
N ALA A 45 9.47 -3.15 -13.85
CA ALA A 45 9.20 -1.71 -13.78
C ALA A 45 9.38 -1.03 -15.12
N CYS A 46 10.40 -1.41 -15.89
CA CYS A 46 10.60 -0.91 -17.24
C CYS A 46 9.39 -1.22 -18.14
N ARG A 47 8.90 -2.46 -18.05
CA ARG A 47 7.71 -2.87 -18.82
C ARG A 47 6.46 -2.13 -18.39
N TYR A 48 6.29 -1.96 -17.08
CA TYR A 48 5.13 -1.27 -16.52
C TYR A 48 5.09 0.21 -16.91
N LEU A 49 6.23 0.87 -16.83
CA LEU A 49 6.36 2.28 -17.19
C LEU A 49 6.57 2.51 -18.69
N LYS A 50 6.82 1.44 -19.45
CA LYS A 50 7.10 1.48 -20.87
C LYS A 50 8.30 2.37 -21.21
N VAL A 51 9.36 2.23 -20.43
CA VAL A 51 10.61 2.95 -20.63
C VAL A 51 11.74 1.95 -20.85
N SER A 52 12.84 2.41 -21.44
CA SER A 52 14.01 1.58 -21.64
C SER A 52 14.78 1.40 -20.32
N ASP A 53 15.61 0.37 -20.28
CA ASP A 53 16.48 0.07 -19.15
C ASP A 53 17.38 1.27 -18.80
N SER A 54 17.99 1.87 -19.80
CA SER A 54 18.87 3.03 -19.63
C SER A 54 18.11 4.25 -19.10
N THR A 55 16.87 4.45 -19.56
CA THR A 55 16.04 5.55 -19.09
C THR A 55 15.69 5.38 -17.61
N LEU A 56 15.28 4.18 -17.21
CA LEU A 56 14.94 3.91 -15.82
C LEU A 56 16.17 4.02 -14.91
N ARG A 57 17.33 3.54 -15.35
CA ARG A 57 18.57 3.68 -14.60
C ARG A 57 18.93 5.13 -14.35
N ARG A 58 18.75 5.97 -15.36
CA ARG A 58 19.01 7.41 -15.24
C ARG A 58 18.05 8.04 -14.23
N MET A 59 16.77 7.69 -14.29
CA MET A 59 15.76 8.22 -13.35
C MET A 59 16.06 7.82 -11.91
N VAL A 60 16.47 6.59 -11.68
CA VAL A 60 16.87 6.10 -10.36
C VAL A 60 18.12 6.84 -9.87
N LYS A 61 19.12 6.97 -10.74
CA LYS A 61 20.38 7.66 -10.41
C LYS A 61 20.14 9.11 -10.02
N ASN A 62 19.22 9.78 -10.70
CA ASN A 62 18.90 11.18 -10.45
C ASN A 62 17.89 11.39 -9.32
N GLY A 63 17.37 10.30 -8.75
CA GLY A 63 16.36 10.38 -7.71
C GLY A 63 15.01 10.91 -8.17
N GLU A 64 14.69 10.74 -9.44
CA GLU A 64 13.45 11.24 -10.05
C GLU A 64 12.25 10.33 -9.83
N ILE A 65 12.47 9.09 -9.40
CA ILE A 65 11.44 8.07 -9.26
C ILE A 65 11.57 7.37 -7.92
N PRO A 66 10.45 7.05 -7.23
CA PRO A 66 10.53 6.31 -5.97
C PRO A 66 10.96 4.88 -6.19
N PHE A 67 11.94 4.43 -5.42
CA PHE A 67 12.46 3.06 -5.49
C PHE A 67 12.87 2.57 -4.11
N ILE A 68 13.03 1.25 -3.98
CA ILE A 68 13.51 0.59 -2.78
C ILE A 68 14.84 -0.07 -3.11
N ARG A 69 15.88 0.25 -2.34
CA ARG A 69 17.17 -0.40 -2.50
C ARG A 69 17.36 -1.43 -1.39
N ASN A 70 17.56 -2.68 -1.79
CA ASN A 70 17.88 -3.76 -0.88
C ASN A 70 19.21 -4.37 -1.32
N ARG A 71 20.29 -3.96 -0.67
CA ARG A 71 21.68 -4.29 -1.06
C ARG A 71 21.97 -3.75 -2.46
N THR A 72 22.20 -4.65 -3.43
CA THR A 72 22.46 -4.28 -4.83
C THR A 72 21.21 -4.32 -5.69
N LEU A 73 20.09 -4.79 -5.13
CA LEU A 73 18.82 -4.94 -5.86
C LEU A 73 17.95 -3.70 -5.71
N ILE A 74 17.33 -3.32 -6.81
CA ILE A 74 16.39 -2.19 -6.85
C ILE A 74 15.02 -2.74 -7.14
N HIS A 75 14.06 -2.35 -6.31
CA HIS A 75 12.66 -2.73 -6.46
C HIS A 75 11.77 -1.49 -6.48
N PHE A 76 10.61 -1.64 -7.06
CA PHE A 76 9.63 -0.57 -7.17
C PHE A 76 8.27 -1.07 -6.69
N ARG A 77 7.59 -0.30 -5.85
CA ARG A 77 6.23 -0.62 -5.46
C ARG A 77 5.27 -0.04 -6.51
N GLN A 78 4.34 -0.85 -6.96
CA GLN A 78 3.35 -0.41 -7.93
C GLN A 78 2.60 0.82 -7.44
N ILE A 79 2.17 0.82 -6.18
CA ILE A 79 1.42 1.94 -5.61
C ILE A 79 2.24 3.24 -5.62
N ALA A 80 3.54 3.15 -5.37
CA ALA A 80 4.43 4.31 -5.42
C ALA A 80 4.61 4.81 -6.85
N LEU A 81 4.74 3.90 -7.81
CA LEU A 81 4.83 4.25 -9.23
C LEU A 81 3.55 4.89 -9.74
N ASP A 82 2.40 4.37 -9.32
CA ASP A 82 1.10 4.93 -9.72
C ASP A 82 0.94 6.36 -9.20
N LYS A 83 1.32 6.61 -7.96
CA LYS A 83 1.29 7.97 -7.39
C LYS A 83 2.26 8.91 -8.11
N TRP A 84 3.43 8.41 -8.47
CA TRP A 84 4.42 9.17 -9.23
C TRP A 84 3.89 9.52 -10.61
N LEU A 85 3.24 8.57 -11.29
CA LEU A 85 2.62 8.81 -12.59
C LEU A 85 1.48 9.82 -12.49
N GLU A 86 0.65 9.72 -11.47
CA GLU A 86 -0.42 10.70 -11.20
C GLU A 86 0.12 12.10 -11.07
N ALA A 87 1.20 12.27 -10.32
CA ALA A 87 1.83 13.58 -10.12
C ALA A 87 2.40 14.14 -11.44
N LYS A 88 2.67 13.29 -12.43
CA LYS A 88 3.18 13.70 -13.74
C LYS A 88 2.08 13.98 -14.76
N GLU A 89 0.85 13.58 -14.48
CA GLU A 89 -0.29 13.86 -15.37
C GLU A 89 -0.59 15.36 -15.40
N GLN A 90 -0.83 15.84 -16.60
CA GLN A 90 -1.18 17.24 -16.81
C GLN A 90 -2.63 17.40 -17.21
#